data_15506fb78dc728762ec1a6db14fceb23
#
_entry.id   15506fb78dc728762ec1a6db14fceb23
#
_cell.length_a   1.000
_cell.length_b   1.000
_cell.length_c   1.000
_cell.angle_alpha   90.00
_cell.angle_beta   90.00
_cell.angle_gamma   90.00
#
_symmetry.space_group_name_H-M   'P 1'
#
loop_
_entity.id
_entity.type
_entity.pdbx_description
1 polymer ?
#
loop_
_entity_poly.entity_id
_entity_poly.type
_entity_poly.pdbx_seq_one_letter_code
_entity_poly.pdbx_strand_id
1 'polypeptide(L)'
;MVVAASLLCINSFAQTRTVSGKVVSESGEPLVGASITIKGTTTSTLTGKNGEFSIKPSATATSISISFSGMETEEVSIGKKDNITVVMKTLVTNLSDVVVVGYGTIRKADATGAVQRISREDLIRESPTNILQAIQGKLAGVNVTQNDGAPGAGLSIRVRGSNSFLGGTEPLYVIDGVPFNNTSSGSTPSSIGGDEKQTLNVMAFINPNDIESIDVLKDASATAIYGSRGANGVVLITTRKGRIGKDKVELIANLGMSEITRKIDVLSPYEYAAYQNLSYLNANKYDGTSYTMPYANLDPLKDLTTNWQDAIFRNGFQQQYTLNVSGGSENGSHSLTMNHLNQSGIVQNSNF
;
A
#
# COMPACT_ATOMS: atom_id res chain seq x y z
N MET A 1 -24.46 -55.27 74.99
CA MET A 1 -25.10 -54.40 74.01
C MET A 1 -24.03 -53.80 73.03
N VAL A 2 -23.82 -54.53 71.94
CA VAL A 2 -22.79 -54.20 70.98
C VAL A 2 -23.44 -53.56 69.77
N VAL A 3 -23.25 -52.27 69.54
CA VAL A 3 -23.75 -51.52 68.38
C VAL A 3 -22.77 -51.73 67.22
N ALA A 4 -23.23 -52.46 66.18
CA ALA A 4 -22.49 -52.65 64.94
C ALA A 4 -22.61 -51.36 64.10
N ALA A 5 -21.51 -50.62 63.93
CA ALA A 5 -21.41 -49.53 63.02
C ALA A 5 -21.17 -50.07 61.59
N SER A 6 -22.20 -50.09 60.76
CA SER A 6 -22.10 -50.44 59.35
C SER A 6 -21.45 -49.28 58.56
N LEU A 7 -20.21 -49.47 58.09
CA LEU A 7 -19.50 -48.58 57.22
C LEU A 7 -20.05 -48.76 55.79
N LEU A 8 -20.94 -47.85 55.33
CA LEU A 8 -21.30 -47.76 53.93
C LEU A 8 -20.16 -47.12 53.14
N CYS A 9 -19.33 -47.92 52.44
CA CYS A 9 -18.43 -47.45 51.40
C CYS A 9 -19.24 -46.97 50.20
N ILE A 10 -19.48 -45.66 50.07
CA ILE A 10 -19.99 -45.04 48.84
C ILE A 10 -18.89 -45.04 47.82
N ASN A 11 -18.90 -46.02 46.90
CA ASN A 11 -18.08 -45.98 45.69
C ASN A 11 -18.60 -44.85 44.80
N SER A 12 -17.98 -43.67 44.88
CA SER A 12 -18.24 -42.57 43.97
C SER A 12 -17.60 -42.92 42.61
N PHE A 13 -18.41 -43.48 41.72
CA PHE A 13 -18.00 -43.58 40.30
C PHE A 13 -17.88 -42.19 39.74
N ALA A 14 -16.67 -41.69 39.56
CA ALA A 14 -16.39 -40.50 38.79
C ALA A 14 -16.93 -40.72 37.36
N GLN A 15 -18.02 -40.13 37.01
CA GLN A 15 -18.55 -40.16 35.66
C GLN A 15 -17.52 -39.51 34.74
N THR A 16 -16.83 -40.32 33.96
CA THR A 16 -15.92 -39.81 32.90
C THR A 16 -16.74 -39.20 31.79
N ARG A 17 -16.80 -37.87 31.81
CA ARG A 17 -17.46 -37.09 30.74
C ARG A 17 -16.69 -37.28 29.45
N THR A 18 -17.40 -37.47 28.33
CA THR A 18 -16.79 -37.51 27.00
C THR A 18 -17.19 -36.24 26.26
N VAL A 19 -16.22 -35.53 25.73
CA VAL A 19 -16.41 -34.36 24.86
C VAL A 19 -16.17 -34.80 23.44
N SER A 20 -17.16 -34.60 22.58
CA SER A 20 -17.06 -34.85 21.13
C SER A 20 -17.16 -33.54 20.37
N GLY A 21 -16.71 -33.55 19.13
CA GLY A 21 -16.79 -32.37 18.30
C GLY A 21 -16.29 -32.59 16.89
N LYS A 22 -16.36 -31.52 16.10
CA LYS A 22 -15.90 -31.51 14.72
C LYS A 22 -14.94 -30.35 14.47
N VAL A 23 -13.85 -30.61 13.77
CA VAL A 23 -12.86 -29.60 13.36
C VAL A 23 -12.97 -29.40 11.87
N VAL A 24 -13.19 -28.14 11.45
CA VAL A 24 -13.34 -27.74 10.05
C VAL A 24 -12.43 -26.55 9.73
N SER A 25 -12.10 -26.40 8.46
CA SER A 25 -11.41 -25.20 7.95
C SER A 25 -12.38 -24.02 7.82
N GLU A 26 -11.87 -22.82 7.53
CA GLU A 26 -12.70 -21.64 7.19
C GLU A 26 -13.62 -21.86 5.98
N SER A 27 -13.25 -22.76 5.06
CA SER A 27 -14.08 -23.16 3.91
C SER A 27 -15.14 -24.22 4.28
N GLY A 28 -15.20 -24.67 5.54
CA GLY A 28 -16.14 -25.69 6.01
C GLY A 28 -15.71 -27.12 5.71
N GLU A 29 -14.52 -27.36 5.17
CA GLU A 29 -13.98 -28.69 4.89
C GLU A 29 -13.53 -29.39 6.19
N PRO A 30 -13.83 -30.68 6.40
CA PRO A 30 -13.41 -31.42 7.59
C PRO A 30 -11.88 -31.63 7.60
N LEU A 31 -11.25 -31.30 8.74
CA LEU A 31 -9.82 -31.49 8.92
C LEU A 31 -9.51 -32.87 9.50
N VAL A 32 -8.87 -33.72 8.69
CA VAL A 32 -8.50 -35.08 9.07
C VAL A 32 -7.11 -35.10 9.66
N GLY A 33 -6.93 -35.71 10.84
CA GLY A 33 -5.60 -35.79 11.50
C GLY A 33 -5.22 -34.56 12.30
N ALA A 34 -6.16 -33.65 12.60
CA ALA A 34 -5.90 -32.57 13.56
C ALA A 34 -5.68 -33.14 14.95
N SER A 35 -4.68 -32.63 15.67
CA SER A 35 -4.33 -33.08 17.02
C SER A 35 -5.09 -32.24 18.05
N ILE A 36 -5.84 -32.93 18.93
CA ILE A 36 -6.57 -32.32 20.04
C ILE A 36 -5.90 -32.74 21.33
N THR A 37 -5.37 -31.79 22.09
CA THR A 37 -4.67 -32.02 23.34
C THR A 37 -5.37 -31.31 24.49
N ILE A 38 -5.58 -31.97 25.60
CA ILE A 38 -6.13 -31.34 26.82
C ILE A 38 -5.06 -30.49 27.46
N LYS A 39 -5.34 -29.18 27.66
CA LYS A 39 -4.39 -28.25 28.26
C LYS A 39 -3.95 -28.71 29.66
N GLY A 40 -2.63 -28.79 29.87
CA GLY A 40 -2.04 -29.22 31.14
C GLY A 40 -1.94 -30.74 31.32
N THR A 41 -2.25 -31.52 30.26
CA THR A 41 -2.08 -33.00 30.30
C THR A 41 -1.40 -33.49 29.02
N THR A 42 -0.95 -34.73 29.01
CA THR A 42 -0.38 -35.43 27.86
C THR A 42 -1.46 -36.18 27.04
N THR A 43 -2.74 -36.03 27.40
CA THR A 43 -3.84 -36.75 26.74
C THR A 43 -4.16 -36.05 25.43
N SER A 44 -3.99 -36.73 24.31
CA SER A 44 -4.31 -36.24 22.99
C SER A 44 -5.10 -37.26 22.18
N THR A 45 -5.88 -36.75 21.18
CA THR A 45 -6.59 -37.55 20.18
C THR A 45 -6.46 -36.89 18.81
N LEU A 46 -6.73 -37.64 17.75
CA LEU A 46 -6.71 -37.12 16.36
C LEU A 46 -8.13 -37.11 15.80
N THR A 47 -8.41 -36.18 14.90
CA THR A 47 -9.68 -36.16 14.16
C THR A 47 -9.76 -37.28 13.11
N GLY A 48 -10.93 -37.90 12.99
CA GLY A 48 -11.23 -38.93 12.00
C GLY A 48 -11.51 -38.37 10.60
N LYS A 49 -11.93 -39.25 9.67
CA LYS A 49 -12.16 -38.94 8.25
C LYS A 49 -13.16 -37.81 7.99
N ASN A 50 -14.12 -37.58 8.91
CA ASN A 50 -15.10 -36.50 8.81
C ASN A 50 -14.75 -35.27 9.67
N GLY A 51 -13.49 -35.19 10.18
CA GLY A 51 -13.07 -34.14 11.09
C GLY A 51 -13.62 -34.29 12.53
N GLU A 52 -14.22 -35.43 12.86
CA GLU A 52 -14.83 -35.68 14.18
C GLU A 52 -13.78 -36.16 15.18
N PHE A 53 -13.91 -35.74 16.44
CA PHE A 53 -13.07 -36.21 17.52
C PHE A 53 -13.89 -36.55 18.77
N SER A 54 -13.33 -37.39 19.61
CA SER A 54 -13.88 -37.72 20.92
C SER A 54 -12.74 -37.83 21.93
N ILE A 55 -12.81 -37.06 23.00
CA ILE A 55 -11.79 -37.02 24.05
C ILE A 55 -12.43 -37.06 25.44
N LYS A 56 -11.81 -37.72 26.41
CA LYS A 56 -12.25 -37.83 27.79
C LYS A 56 -11.44 -36.87 28.64
N PRO A 57 -11.94 -35.66 28.94
CA PRO A 57 -11.24 -34.75 29.80
C PRO A 57 -11.28 -35.20 31.25
N SER A 58 -10.23 -34.91 32.01
CA SER A 58 -10.22 -35.01 33.46
C SER A 58 -11.21 -34.00 34.07
N ALA A 59 -11.69 -34.24 35.26
CA ALA A 59 -12.61 -33.36 36.00
C ALA A 59 -12.06 -31.92 36.17
N THR A 60 -10.76 -31.73 36.07
CA THR A 60 -10.06 -30.43 36.21
C THR A 60 -9.75 -29.75 34.87
N ALA A 61 -10.04 -30.42 33.75
CA ALA A 61 -9.72 -29.87 32.43
C ALA A 61 -10.70 -28.78 32.04
N THR A 62 -10.21 -27.58 31.74
CA THR A 62 -11.00 -26.39 31.38
C THR A 62 -10.97 -26.07 29.89
N SER A 63 -9.90 -26.45 29.17
CA SER A 63 -9.72 -26.15 27.75
C SER A 63 -8.99 -27.24 27.00
N ILE A 64 -9.23 -27.31 25.71
CA ILE A 64 -8.52 -28.14 24.73
C ILE A 64 -7.77 -27.25 23.76
N SER A 65 -6.58 -27.67 23.36
CA SER A 65 -5.77 -27.05 22.32
C SER A 65 -5.85 -27.92 21.06
N ILE A 66 -6.18 -27.33 19.94
CA ILE A 66 -6.32 -28.01 18.66
C ILE A 66 -5.24 -27.47 17.73
N SER A 67 -4.44 -28.36 17.17
CA SER A 67 -3.36 -28.02 16.25
C SER A 67 -3.44 -28.86 14.97
N PHE A 68 -3.20 -28.22 13.84
CA PHE A 68 -3.11 -28.86 12.54
C PHE A 68 -2.00 -28.23 11.70
N SER A 69 -1.32 -29.02 10.88
CA SER A 69 -0.22 -28.52 10.05
C SER A 69 -0.70 -27.42 9.10
N GLY A 70 -0.07 -26.25 9.14
CA GLY A 70 -0.42 -25.09 8.32
C GLY A 70 -1.62 -24.26 8.83
N MET A 71 -2.12 -24.54 10.05
CA MET A 71 -3.20 -23.77 10.66
C MET A 71 -2.81 -23.20 12.03
N GLU A 72 -3.47 -22.12 12.43
CA GLU A 72 -3.27 -21.49 13.73
C GLU A 72 -3.80 -22.41 14.83
N THR A 73 -3.02 -22.59 15.90
CA THR A 73 -3.44 -23.38 17.06
C THR A 73 -4.57 -22.66 17.79
N GLU A 74 -5.73 -23.31 17.92
CA GLU A 74 -6.91 -22.74 18.58
C GLU A 74 -7.11 -23.36 19.95
N GLU A 75 -7.33 -22.52 20.97
CA GLU A 75 -7.70 -22.96 22.32
C GLU A 75 -9.21 -22.78 22.54
N VAL A 76 -9.89 -23.87 22.85
CA VAL A 76 -11.33 -23.86 23.08
C VAL A 76 -11.65 -24.30 24.50
N SER A 77 -12.45 -23.47 25.21
CA SER A 77 -12.96 -23.83 26.53
C SER A 77 -14.03 -24.91 26.42
N ILE A 78 -13.85 -26.00 27.13
CA ILE A 78 -14.78 -27.15 27.14
C ILE A 78 -16.07 -26.82 27.91
N GLY A 79 -15.97 -25.99 28.98
CA GLY A 79 -17.11 -25.62 29.82
C GLY A 79 -18.04 -26.79 30.14
N LYS A 80 -19.35 -26.62 29.98
CA LYS A 80 -20.42 -27.64 30.14
C LYS A 80 -20.87 -28.25 28.81
N LYS A 81 -20.19 -27.94 27.68
CA LYS A 81 -20.61 -28.38 26.34
C LYS A 81 -20.03 -29.75 26.03
N ASP A 82 -20.86 -30.68 25.60
CA ASP A 82 -20.50 -32.05 25.23
C ASP A 82 -20.20 -32.18 23.72
N ASN A 83 -20.63 -31.19 22.91
CA ASN A 83 -20.35 -31.15 21.48
C ASN A 83 -19.80 -29.76 21.08
N ILE A 84 -18.68 -29.73 20.37
CA ILE A 84 -17.92 -28.50 20.03
C ILE A 84 -17.52 -28.54 18.56
N THR A 85 -17.96 -27.54 17.80
CA THR A 85 -17.46 -27.34 16.44
C THR A 85 -16.40 -26.25 16.45
N VAL A 86 -15.21 -26.56 15.92
CA VAL A 86 -14.08 -25.63 15.87
C VAL A 86 -13.72 -25.34 14.43
N VAL A 87 -13.65 -24.06 14.10
CA VAL A 87 -13.20 -23.57 12.78
C VAL A 87 -11.76 -23.12 12.93
N MET A 88 -10.85 -23.82 12.29
CA MET A 88 -9.42 -23.47 12.32
C MET A 88 -9.10 -22.49 11.18
N LYS A 89 -8.32 -21.47 11.52
CA LYS A 89 -7.82 -20.47 10.57
C LYS A 89 -6.51 -20.95 9.97
N THR A 90 -6.33 -20.70 8.68
CA THR A 90 -5.05 -20.98 8.03
C THR A 90 -3.96 -20.13 8.67
N LEU A 91 -2.85 -20.76 9.06
CA LEU A 91 -1.68 -20.02 9.55
C LEU A 91 -1.17 -19.16 8.39
N VAL A 92 -1.60 -17.90 8.34
CA VAL A 92 -0.99 -16.92 7.46
C VAL A 92 0.38 -16.63 8.06
N THR A 93 1.37 -17.45 7.71
CA THR A 93 2.77 -17.09 7.98
C THR A 93 2.97 -15.79 7.22
N ASN A 94 2.95 -14.68 7.93
CA ASN A 94 3.29 -13.39 7.36
C ASN A 94 4.69 -13.52 6.77
N LEU A 95 4.76 -13.67 5.45
CA LEU A 95 6.00 -13.56 4.67
C LEU A 95 6.59 -12.13 4.73
N SER A 96 6.05 -11.29 5.64
CA SER A 96 6.52 -9.93 5.89
C SER A 96 7.98 -9.86 6.38
N ASP A 97 8.57 -10.99 6.78
CA ASP A 97 9.97 -11.05 7.18
C ASP A 97 10.95 -11.43 6.06
N VAL A 98 10.45 -11.60 4.84
CA VAL A 98 11.30 -11.88 3.67
C VAL A 98 11.42 -10.63 2.82
N VAL A 99 12.65 -10.18 2.62
CA VAL A 99 12.99 -9.02 1.77
C VAL A 99 13.60 -9.52 0.48
N VAL A 100 13.14 -8.96 -0.65
CA VAL A 100 13.76 -9.21 -1.94
C VAL A 100 15.08 -8.43 -2.00
N VAL A 101 16.20 -9.12 -2.22
CA VAL A 101 17.50 -8.50 -2.43
C VAL A 101 18.08 -9.03 -3.75
N GLY A 102 18.17 -8.15 -4.71
CA GLY A 102 18.73 -8.46 -6.02
C GLY A 102 17.96 -9.59 -6.73
N TYR A 103 18.65 -10.68 -6.99
CA TYR A 103 18.08 -11.85 -7.69
C TYR A 103 17.56 -12.94 -6.73
N GLY A 104 17.41 -12.65 -5.44
CA GLY A 104 16.96 -13.60 -4.43
C GLY A 104 16.13 -12.97 -3.32
N THR A 105 15.61 -13.82 -2.45
CA THR A 105 14.89 -13.41 -1.24
C THR A 105 15.68 -13.83 -0.02
N ILE A 106 15.96 -12.91 0.91
CA ILE A 106 16.54 -13.18 2.22
C ILE A 106 15.58 -12.77 3.32
N ARG A 107 15.72 -13.39 4.48
CA ARG A 107 14.96 -12.94 5.65
C ARG A 107 15.39 -11.53 6.04
N LYS A 108 14.47 -10.69 6.43
CA LYS A 108 14.73 -9.31 6.86
C LYS A 108 15.79 -9.26 7.99
N ALA A 109 15.79 -10.26 8.85
CA ALA A 109 16.78 -10.38 9.93
C ALA A 109 18.21 -10.65 9.42
N ASP A 110 18.35 -11.23 8.22
CA ASP A 110 19.63 -11.58 7.61
C ASP A 110 20.13 -10.48 6.65
N ALA A 111 19.28 -9.46 6.40
CA ALA A 111 19.63 -8.33 5.56
C ALA A 111 20.60 -7.40 6.32
N THR A 112 21.86 -7.37 5.90
CA THR A 112 22.91 -6.53 6.49
C THR A 112 22.79 -5.04 6.13
N GLY A 113 21.92 -4.68 5.21
CA GLY A 113 21.69 -3.30 4.74
C GLY A 113 20.36 -2.70 5.22
N ALA A 114 20.27 -1.36 5.24
CA ALA A 114 19.03 -0.65 5.56
C ALA A 114 18.02 -0.80 4.40
N VAL A 115 17.20 -1.84 4.48
CA VAL A 115 16.09 -2.07 3.57
C VAL A 115 14.79 -1.60 4.25
N GLN A 116 14.04 -0.75 3.57
CA GLN A 116 12.71 -0.34 4.03
C GLN A 116 11.66 -0.87 3.07
N ARG A 117 10.66 -1.53 3.66
CA ARG A 117 9.56 -2.15 2.95
C ARG A 117 8.26 -1.43 3.24
N ILE A 118 7.45 -1.24 2.21
CA ILE A 118 6.04 -0.86 2.31
C ILE A 118 5.21 -2.04 1.83
N SER A 119 4.26 -2.46 2.64
CA SER A 119 3.32 -3.52 2.30
C SER A 119 2.20 -3.01 1.39
N ARG A 120 1.49 -3.94 0.74
CA ARG A 120 0.31 -3.63 -0.06
C ARG A 120 -0.74 -2.85 0.74
N GLU A 121 -1.01 -3.27 1.96
CA GLU A 121 -2.01 -2.65 2.83
C GLU A 121 -1.72 -1.16 3.07
N ASP A 122 -0.44 -0.83 3.25
CA ASP A 122 -0.02 0.56 3.43
C ASP A 122 -0.07 1.36 2.12
N LEU A 123 0.18 0.70 0.98
CA LEU A 123 0.14 1.34 -0.33
C LEU A 123 -1.28 1.76 -0.73
N ILE A 124 -2.27 0.88 -0.52
CA ILE A 124 -3.65 1.09 -1.00
C ILE A 124 -4.52 1.88 -0.03
N ARG A 125 -4.08 2.10 1.22
CA ARG A 125 -4.86 2.76 2.28
C ARG A 125 -5.41 4.14 1.86
N GLU A 126 -4.66 4.88 1.07
CA GLU A 126 -5.01 6.23 0.62
C GLU A 126 -5.53 6.27 -0.82
N SER A 127 -5.74 5.11 -1.44
CA SER A 127 -6.18 4.96 -2.84
C SER A 127 -5.38 5.83 -3.82
N PRO A 128 -4.04 5.77 -3.81
CA PRO A 128 -3.20 6.62 -4.65
C PRO A 128 -3.39 6.27 -6.13
N THR A 129 -3.33 7.27 -6.99
CA THR A 129 -3.36 7.10 -8.45
C THR A 129 -2.04 6.66 -9.02
N ASN A 130 -0.94 6.98 -8.33
CA ASN A 130 0.42 6.70 -8.75
C ASN A 130 1.20 6.03 -7.62
N ILE A 131 2.06 5.05 -7.97
CA ILE A 131 2.94 4.34 -7.03
C ILE A 131 3.79 5.29 -6.22
N LEU A 132 4.37 6.31 -6.85
CA LEU A 132 5.28 7.23 -6.20
C LEU A 132 4.56 8.10 -5.16
N GLN A 133 3.31 8.44 -5.41
CA GLN A 133 2.45 9.11 -4.45
C GLN A 133 2.16 8.20 -3.23
N ALA A 134 1.99 6.89 -3.48
CA ALA A 134 1.74 5.92 -2.43
C ALA A 134 2.89 5.78 -1.41
N ILE A 135 4.13 6.06 -1.82
CA ILE A 135 5.32 5.97 -0.97
C ILE A 135 5.75 7.29 -0.35
N GLN A 136 5.14 8.41 -0.77
CA GLN A 136 5.47 9.74 -0.26
C GLN A 136 5.28 9.83 1.25
N GLY A 137 6.32 10.25 1.97
CA GLY A 137 6.30 10.39 3.43
C GLY A 137 6.34 9.09 4.24
N LYS A 138 6.28 7.91 3.59
CA LYS A 138 6.25 6.60 4.27
C LYS A 138 7.64 5.98 4.47
N LEU A 139 8.64 6.47 3.73
CA LEU A 139 10.00 5.92 3.76
C LEU A 139 11.02 6.96 4.27
N ALA A 140 11.69 6.64 5.36
CA ALA A 140 12.74 7.52 5.89
C ALA A 140 13.92 7.64 4.91
N GLY A 141 14.39 8.87 4.62
CA GLY A 141 15.50 9.12 3.70
C GLY A 141 15.15 8.94 2.21
N VAL A 142 13.87 8.85 1.89
CA VAL A 142 13.33 8.90 0.52
C VAL A 142 12.51 10.17 0.39
N ASN A 143 12.91 11.03 -0.52
CA ASN A 143 12.17 12.24 -0.85
C ASN A 143 11.46 12.04 -2.19
N VAL A 144 10.15 12.18 -2.17
CA VAL A 144 9.29 12.14 -3.35
C VAL A 144 8.76 13.53 -3.60
N THR A 145 9.11 14.10 -4.73
CA THR A 145 8.65 15.43 -5.15
C THR A 145 7.79 15.30 -6.39
N GLN A 146 6.65 15.98 -6.38
CA GLN A 146 5.79 16.12 -7.54
C GLN A 146 6.29 17.30 -8.37
N ASN A 147 6.55 17.07 -9.65
CA ASN A 147 7.11 18.11 -10.52
C ASN A 147 6.05 19.15 -10.90
N ASP A 148 4.83 18.71 -11.14
CA ASP A 148 3.69 19.60 -11.37
C ASP A 148 2.38 18.97 -10.84
N GLY A 149 1.28 19.73 -10.87
CA GLY A 149 -0.04 19.28 -10.40
C GLY A 149 -0.93 18.69 -11.51
N ALA A 150 -0.41 18.48 -12.72
CA ALA A 150 -1.20 17.94 -13.82
C ALA A 150 -1.54 16.46 -13.57
N PRO A 151 -2.69 15.98 -14.03
CA PRO A 151 -3.02 14.57 -14.05
C PRO A 151 -1.95 13.77 -14.81
N GLY A 152 -1.52 12.63 -14.23
CA GLY A 152 -0.46 11.81 -14.83
C GLY A 152 0.95 12.41 -14.77
N ALA A 153 1.13 13.55 -14.10
CA ALA A 153 2.44 14.18 -13.95
C ALA A 153 3.49 13.26 -13.32
N GLY A 154 4.71 13.39 -13.81
CA GLY A 154 5.86 12.65 -13.30
C GLY A 154 6.18 13.06 -11.85
N LEU A 155 6.43 12.05 -11.02
CA LEU A 155 7.01 12.25 -9.70
C LEU A 155 8.48 11.87 -9.75
N SER A 156 9.31 12.61 -9.04
CA SER A 156 10.75 12.36 -8.90
C SER A 156 11.04 11.79 -7.52
N ILE A 157 11.79 10.69 -7.48
CA ILE A 157 12.27 10.09 -6.23
C ILE A 157 13.76 10.36 -6.07
N ARG A 158 14.15 10.71 -4.85
CA ARG A 158 15.55 10.79 -4.44
C ARG A 158 15.79 9.99 -3.17
N VAL A 159 16.79 9.11 -3.22
CA VAL A 159 17.19 8.29 -2.08
C VAL A 159 18.49 8.86 -1.53
N ARG A 160 18.49 9.31 -0.25
CA ARG A 160 19.66 9.91 0.43
C ARG A 160 20.27 11.16 -0.24
N GLY A 161 19.50 11.90 -1.05
CA GLY A 161 19.96 13.14 -1.70
C GLY A 161 20.50 12.91 -3.11
N SER A 162 21.22 13.91 -3.64
CA SER A 162 21.84 13.84 -4.97
C SER A 162 23.31 13.45 -4.85
N ASN A 163 23.68 12.30 -5.39
CA ASN A 163 25.07 11.82 -5.39
C ASN A 163 25.83 12.14 -6.69
N SER A 164 25.13 12.63 -7.71
CA SER A 164 25.71 12.93 -9.01
C SER A 164 25.38 14.35 -9.44
N PHE A 165 26.37 15.04 -9.96
CA PHE A 165 26.24 16.39 -10.51
C PHE A 165 25.82 16.38 -11.99
N LEU A 166 26.24 15.34 -12.75
CA LEU A 166 26.02 15.23 -14.20
C LEU A 166 25.17 14.03 -14.61
N GLY A 167 25.04 13.02 -13.76
CA GLY A 167 24.45 11.71 -14.12
C GLY A 167 23.13 11.40 -13.46
N GLY A 168 22.15 12.30 -13.48
CA GLY A 168 20.84 12.04 -12.93
C GLY A 168 20.83 11.68 -11.43
N THR A 169 19.72 11.90 -10.75
CA THR A 169 19.57 11.68 -9.30
C THR A 169 18.51 10.64 -8.98
N GLU A 170 17.88 10.06 -10.00
CA GLU A 170 16.84 9.06 -9.82
C GLU A 170 17.41 7.68 -9.47
N PRO A 171 16.72 6.90 -8.61
CA PRO A 171 17.11 5.54 -8.29
C PRO A 171 16.85 4.60 -9.47
N LEU A 172 17.48 3.43 -9.45
CA LEU A 172 17.17 2.35 -10.36
C LEU A 172 15.86 1.68 -9.93
N TYR A 173 14.92 1.53 -10.85
CA TYR A 173 13.70 0.77 -10.62
C TYR A 173 13.88 -0.67 -11.08
N VAL A 174 13.47 -1.62 -10.25
CA VAL A 174 13.50 -3.06 -10.58
C VAL A 174 12.11 -3.63 -10.33
N ILE A 175 11.44 -4.10 -11.36
CA ILE A 175 10.10 -4.66 -11.30
C ILE A 175 10.20 -6.16 -11.53
N ASP A 176 9.79 -6.95 -10.55
CA ASP A 176 9.89 -8.42 -10.55
C ASP A 176 11.26 -8.96 -10.97
N GLY A 177 12.33 -8.28 -10.54
CA GLY A 177 13.71 -8.63 -10.87
C GLY A 177 14.24 -8.06 -12.19
N VAL A 178 13.40 -7.40 -12.99
CA VAL A 178 13.81 -6.76 -14.25
C VAL A 178 14.14 -5.29 -13.99
N PRO A 179 15.38 -4.83 -14.28
CA PRO A 179 15.77 -3.45 -14.11
C PRO A 179 15.20 -2.57 -15.23
N PHE A 180 14.56 -1.47 -14.84
CA PHE A 180 14.05 -0.44 -15.74
C PHE A 180 14.83 0.85 -15.54
N ASN A 181 15.33 1.42 -16.63
CA ASN A 181 15.92 2.74 -16.61
C ASN A 181 14.81 3.76 -16.88
N ASN A 182 14.62 4.67 -15.94
CA ASN A 182 13.73 5.82 -16.11
C ASN A 182 14.48 6.98 -16.79
N THR A 183 15.54 6.67 -17.55
CA THR A 183 16.18 7.69 -18.37
C THR A 183 15.19 8.09 -19.43
N SER A 184 14.65 9.28 -19.31
CA SER A 184 13.99 9.98 -20.39
C SER A 184 14.97 10.06 -21.57
N SER A 185 14.92 9.03 -22.41
CA SER A 185 15.68 8.99 -23.67
C SER A 185 15.07 9.99 -24.63
N GLY A 186 15.30 11.28 -24.38
CA GLY A 186 14.67 12.35 -25.13
C GLY A 186 15.02 13.75 -24.68
N SER A 187 16.02 13.92 -23.82
CA SER A 187 16.64 15.24 -23.68
C SER A 187 17.48 15.55 -24.92
N THR A 188 16.82 15.86 -26.03
CA THR A 188 17.42 16.84 -26.93
C THR A 188 17.61 18.11 -26.11
N PRO A 189 18.80 18.72 -26.11
CA PRO A 189 19.01 20.00 -25.45
C PRO A 189 17.93 20.94 -25.96
N SER A 190 17.07 21.40 -25.06
CA SER A 190 16.03 22.34 -25.36
C SER A 190 16.63 23.53 -26.05
N SER A 191 16.29 23.76 -27.29
CA SER A 191 16.45 25.08 -27.91
C SER A 191 15.72 26.07 -27.00
N ILE A 192 16.33 27.21 -26.77
CA ILE A 192 15.82 28.36 -26.04
C ILE A 192 14.38 28.65 -26.47
N GLY A 193 13.39 28.11 -25.75
CA GLY A 193 11.99 28.21 -26.16
C GLY A 193 11.00 27.31 -25.43
N GLY A 194 11.42 26.66 -24.35
CA GLY A 194 10.50 26.26 -23.27
C GLY A 194 9.47 25.17 -23.53
N ASP A 195 9.67 24.24 -24.44
CA ASP A 195 8.89 22.99 -24.44
C ASP A 195 9.63 21.96 -23.56
N GLU A 196 9.44 22.04 -22.26
CA GLU A 196 9.71 20.92 -21.36
C GLU A 196 8.78 19.78 -21.75
N LYS A 197 9.27 18.86 -22.59
CA LYS A 197 8.59 17.61 -22.83
C LYS A 197 8.40 16.93 -21.49
N GLN A 198 7.15 16.84 -21.05
CA GLN A 198 6.77 16.01 -19.92
C GLN A 198 7.42 14.65 -20.12
N THR A 199 8.40 14.33 -19.28
CA THR A 199 8.99 13.00 -19.25
C THR A 199 7.93 12.07 -18.67
N LEU A 200 7.33 11.26 -19.54
CA LEU A 200 6.42 10.22 -19.12
C LEU A 200 7.17 9.29 -18.15
N ASN A 201 6.76 9.32 -16.90
CA ASN A 201 7.31 8.43 -15.90
C ASN A 201 6.74 7.02 -16.13
N VAL A 202 7.60 6.04 -16.42
CA VAL A 202 7.20 4.64 -16.60
C VAL A 202 6.40 4.13 -15.39
N MET A 203 6.64 4.68 -14.21
CA MET A 203 5.91 4.34 -12.98
C MET A 203 4.44 4.80 -13.00
N ALA A 204 4.05 5.74 -13.86
CA ALA A 204 2.66 6.16 -14.00
C ALA A 204 1.77 5.06 -14.62
N PHE A 205 2.37 4.13 -15.37
CA PHE A 205 1.64 3.02 -16.00
C PHE A 205 1.41 1.82 -15.09
N ILE A 206 2.09 1.76 -13.95
CA ILE A 206 1.92 0.65 -13.01
C ILE A 206 0.82 1.00 -12.01
N ASN A 207 -0.21 0.15 -11.96
CA ASN A 207 -1.30 0.33 -11.01
C ASN A 207 -0.84 -0.01 -9.57
N PRO A 208 -0.99 0.90 -8.59
CA PRO A 208 -0.68 0.60 -7.19
C PRO A 208 -1.38 -0.65 -6.64
N ASN A 209 -2.57 -0.97 -7.14
CA ASN A 209 -3.32 -2.16 -6.71
C ASN A 209 -2.67 -3.49 -7.14
N ASP A 210 -1.76 -3.47 -8.13
CA ASP A 210 -1.04 -4.65 -8.61
C ASP A 210 0.23 -4.94 -7.82
N ILE A 211 0.58 -4.07 -6.90
CA ILE A 211 1.80 -4.19 -6.13
C ILE A 211 1.54 -4.98 -4.86
N GLU A 212 2.42 -5.94 -4.59
CA GLU A 212 2.49 -6.69 -3.34
C GLU A 212 3.37 -5.97 -2.32
N SER A 213 4.52 -5.46 -2.75
CA SER A 213 5.42 -4.68 -1.89
C SER A 213 6.36 -3.78 -2.69
N ILE A 214 6.85 -2.73 -2.02
CA ILE A 214 7.94 -1.90 -2.49
C ILE A 214 9.04 -1.93 -1.45
N ASP A 215 10.23 -2.34 -1.88
CA ASP A 215 11.42 -2.38 -1.05
C ASP A 215 12.45 -1.37 -1.58
N VAL A 216 12.95 -0.49 -0.70
CA VAL A 216 13.96 0.51 -1.10
C VAL A 216 15.30 0.17 -0.47
N LEU A 217 16.26 -0.14 -1.36
CA LEU A 217 17.65 -0.40 -1.01
C LEU A 217 18.42 0.93 -1.02
N LYS A 218 18.93 1.33 0.14
CA LYS A 218 19.60 2.60 0.32
C LYS A 218 21.12 2.45 0.48
N ASP A 219 21.55 1.35 1.11
CA ASP A 219 22.94 1.13 1.44
C ASP A 219 23.72 0.52 0.27
N ALA A 220 24.99 0.91 0.16
CA ALA A 220 25.90 0.43 -0.89
C ALA A 220 26.03 -1.10 -0.89
N SER A 221 26.00 -1.75 0.28
CA SER A 221 26.04 -3.22 0.40
C SER A 221 24.82 -3.88 -0.25
N ALA A 222 23.64 -3.30 -0.07
CA ALA A 222 22.40 -3.81 -0.66
C ALA A 222 22.26 -3.51 -2.15
N THR A 223 22.83 -2.37 -2.61
CA THR A 223 22.74 -1.95 -4.01
C THR A 223 23.89 -2.46 -4.88
N ALA A 224 24.96 -3.02 -4.28
CA ALA A 224 26.16 -3.48 -4.98
C ALA A 224 25.89 -4.49 -6.11
N ILE A 225 24.87 -5.34 -5.95
CA ILE A 225 24.47 -6.34 -6.95
C ILE A 225 23.99 -5.71 -8.27
N TYR A 226 23.54 -4.44 -8.23
CA TYR A 226 23.10 -3.68 -9.41
C TYR A 226 24.23 -2.85 -10.03
N GLY A 227 25.43 -2.92 -9.45
CA GLY A 227 26.61 -2.19 -9.92
C GLY A 227 26.44 -0.67 -9.89
N SER A 228 27.06 0.03 -10.83
CA SER A 228 27.02 1.51 -10.91
C SER A 228 25.60 2.07 -11.08
N ARG A 229 24.68 1.33 -11.66
CA ARG A 229 23.28 1.75 -11.81
C ARG A 229 22.54 1.89 -10.48
N GLY A 230 23.00 1.16 -9.44
CA GLY A 230 22.44 1.24 -8.09
C GLY A 230 23.01 2.37 -7.23
N ALA A 231 23.89 3.23 -7.76
CA ALA A 231 24.58 4.27 -6.99
C ALA A 231 23.63 5.28 -6.31
N ASN A 232 22.50 5.61 -6.94
CA ASN A 232 21.47 6.50 -6.40
C ASN A 232 20.39 5.77 -5.57
N GLY A 233 20.62 4.51 -5.21
CA GLY A 233 19.63 3.63 -4.58
C GLY A 233 18.87 2.78 -5.59
N VAL A 234 18.14 1.78 -5.08
CA VAL A 234 17.33 0.87 -5.90
C VAL A 234 15.95 0.75 -5.28
N VAL A 235 14.92 0.88 -6.11
CA VAL A 235 13.51 0.67 -5.74
C VAL A 235 13.07 -0.64 -6.37
N LEU A 236 12.83 -1.64 -5.52
CA LEU A 236 12.33 -2.95 -5.90
C LEU A 236 10.82 -2.94 -5.82
N ILE A 237 10.14 -3.26 -6.89
CA ILE A 237 8.69 -3.37 -6.96
C ILE A 237 8.35 -4.82 -7.22
N THR A 238 7.63 -5.43 -6.29
CA THR A 238 7.13 -6.80 -6.44
C THR A 238 5.65 -6.74 -6.76
N THR A 239 5.27 -7.34 -7.90
CA THR A 239 3.86 -7.41 -8.29
C THR A 239 3.16 -8.60 -7.68
N ARG A 240 1.83 -8.56 -7.64
CA ARG A 240 0.99 -9.64 -7.13
C ARG A 240 1.07 -10.84 -8.09
N LYS A 241 1.29 -12.01 -7.49
CA LYS A 241 1.27 -13.29 -8.21
C LYS A 241 0.04 -14.09 -7.83
N GLY A 242 -0.42 -14.94 -8.72
CA GLY A 242 -1.45 -15.93 -8.42
C GLY A 242 -0.98 -16.86 -7.29
N ARG A 243 -1.89 -17.21 -6.39
CA ARG A 243 -1.63 -18.17 -5.31
C ARG A 243 -2.39 -19.45 -5.57
N ILE A 244 -1.87 -20.59 -5.07
CA ILE A 244 -2.55 -21.87 -5.13
C ILE A 244 -3.91 -21.76 -4.42
N GLY A 245 -4.98 -22.13 -5.12
CA GLY A 245 -6.35 -22.06 -4.62
C GLY A 245 -7.36 -21.79 -5.73
N LYS A 246 -8.63 -21.67 -5.35
CA LYS A 246 -9.70 -21.32 -6.30
C LYS A 246 -9.50 -19.94 -6.86
N ASP A 247 -9.94 -19.71 -8.07
CA ASP A 247 -9.90 -18.41 -8.72
C ASP A 247 -10.64 -17.36 -7.88
N LYS A 248 -9.96 -16.25 -7.62
CA LYS A 248 -10.48 -15.10 -6.90
C LYS A 248 -10.63 -13.95 -7.88
N VAL A 249 -11.84 -13.41 -7.96
CA VAL A 249 -12.15 -12.20 -8.72
C VAL A 249 -12.31 -11.04 -7.74
N GLU A 250 -11.56 -9.98 -7.94
CA GLU A 250 -11.57 -8.79 -7.11
C GLU A 250 -11.83 -7.57 -8.01
N LEU A 251 -12.89 -6.83 -7.72
CA LEU A 251 -13.22 -5.56 -8.39
C LEU A 251 -13.03 -4.42 -7.40
N ILE A 252 -12.19 -3.45 -7.75
CA ILE A 252 -11.94 -2.25 -6.97
C ILE A 252 -12.39 -1.05 -7.78
N ALA A 253 -13.23 -0.21 -7.19
CA ALA A 253 -13.66 1.05 -7.78
C ALA A 253 -13.30 2.20 -6.84
N ASN A 254 -12.46 3.12 -7.30
CA ASN A 254 -12.07 4.33 -6.59
C ASN A 254 -12.65 5.54 -7.32
N LEU A 255 -13.44 6.33 -6.61
CA LEU A 255 -14.02 7.57 -7.12
C LEU A 255 -13.51 8.71 -6.25
N GLY A 256 -13.05 9.79 -6.87
CA GLY A 256 -12.51 10.94 -6.18
C GLY A 256 -12.91 12.24 -6.86
N MET A 257 -12.92 13.31 -6.09
CA MET A 257 -13.09 14.67 -6.58
C MET A 257 -11.96 15.53 -6.03
N SER A 258 -11.36 16.33 -6.89
CA SER A 258 -10.30 17.28 -6.55
C SER A 258 -10.81 18.69 -6.76
N GLU A 259 -10.54 19.56 -5.80
CA GLU A 259 -10.87 20.99 -5.87
C GLU A 259 -9.67 21.83 -5.50
N ILE A 260 -9.66 23.07 -5.92
CA ILE A 260 -8.62 24.01 -5.50
C ILE A 260 -8.82 24.39 -4.04
N THR A 261 -7.82 24.14 -3.21
CA THR A 261 -7.89 24.46 -1.77
C THR A 261 -7.71 25.94 -1.49
N ARG A 262 -6.92 26.64 -2.30
CA ARG A 262 -6.65 28.06 -2.15
C ARG A 262 -6.37 28.72 -3.49
N LYS A 263 -7.02 29.84 -3.76
CA LYS A 263 -6.71 30.73 -4.87
C LYS A 263 -5.69 31.76 -4.41
N ILE A 264 -4.93 32.28 -5.36
CA ILE A 264 -3.98 33.36 -5.11
C ILE A 264 -4.76 34.66 -5.08
N ASP A 265 -4.58 35.46 -4.04
CA ASP A 265 -5.16 36.80 -3.99
C ASP A 265 -4.41 37.69 -5.01
N VAL A 266 -5.10 38.15 -5.99
CA VAL A 266 -4.59 39.02 -7.06
C VAL A 266 -5.24 40.39 -6.96
N LEU A 267 -4.53 41.42 -7.37
CA LEU A 267 -5.07 42.79 -7.44
C LEU A 267 -6.23 42.83 -8.43
N SER A 268 -7.25 43.61 -8.13
CA SER A 268 -8.28 43.97 -9.09
C SER A 268 -7.66 44.79 -10.24
N PRO A 269 -8.30 44.87 -11.41
CA PRO A 269 -7.83 45.69 -12.52
C PRO A 269 -7.57 47.15 -12.12
N TYR A 270 -8.42 47.69 -11.26
CA TYR A 270 -8.27 49.04 -10.73
C TYR A 270 -7.02 49.16 -9.83
N GLU A 271 -6.86 48.27 -8.89
CA GLU A 271 -5.70 48.24 -7.97
C GLU A 271 -4.40 48.05 -8.71
N TYR A 272 -4.39 47.14 -9.70
CA TYR A 272 -3.22 46.90 -10.55
C TYR A 272 -2.82 48.14 -11.34
N ALA A 273 -3.80 48.80 -11.97
CA ALA A 273 -3.56 50.02 -12.73
C ALA A 273 -3.09 51.15 -11.83
N ALA A 274 -3.67 51.31 -10.63
CA ALA A 274 -3.24 52.28 -9.64
C ALA A 274 -1.81 52.02 -9.17
N TYR A 275 -1.47 50.75 -8.91
CA TYR A 275 -0.11 50.32 -8.53
C TYR A 275 0.91 50.60 -9.66
N GLN A 276 0.57 50.32 -10.90
CA GLN A 276 1.42 50.63 -12.08
C GLN A 276 1.65 52.14 -12.18
N ASN A 277 0.59 52.96 -12.11
CA ASN A 277 0.72 54.40 -12.12
C ASN A 277 1.62 54.95 -10.99
N LEU A 278 1.47 54.38 -9.78
CA LEU A 278 2.31 54.72 -8.64
C LEU A 278 3.79 54.37 -8.89
N SER A 279 4.06 53.22 -9.51
CA SER A 279 5.43 52.80 -9.88
C SER A 279 6.08 53.80 -10.86
N TYR A 280 5.33 54.25 -11.86
CA TYR A 280 5.81 55.25 -12.84
C TYR A 280 6.00 56.62 -12.22
N LEU A 281 5.11 57.04 -11.32
CA LEU A 281 5.28 58.26 -10.54
C LEU A 281 6.54 58.25 -9.67
N ASN A 282 6.79 57.13 -9.00
CA ASN A 282 8.00 56.97 -8.20
C ASN A 282 9.27 56.98 -9.02
N ALA A 283 9.30 56.28 -10.19
CA ALA A 283 10.41 56.31 -11.12
C ALA A 283 10.72 57.76 -11.61
N ASN A 284 9.68 58.50 -11.97
CA ASN A 284 9.82 59.88 -12.39
C ASN A 284 10.37 60.79 -11.24
N LYS A 285 9.94 60.53 -10.00
CA LYS A 285 10.36 61.30 -8.85
C LYS A 285 11.76 60.99 -8.35
N TYR A 286 12.14 59.71 -8.31
CA TYR A 286 13.38 59.28 -7.66
C TYR A 286 14.50 58.96 -8.63
N ASP A 287 14.17 58.49 -9.83
CA ASP A 287 15.15 58.13 -10.86
C ASP A 287 15.37 59.21 -11.93
N GLY A 288 14.63 60.34 -11.79
CA GLY A 288 14.71 61.47 -12.71
C GLY A 288 14.22 61.15 -14.13
N THR A 289 13.41 60.11 -14.30
CA THR A 289 12.79 59.72 -15.57
C THR A 289 11.58 60.57 -15.90
N SER A 290 11.10 60.51 -17.14
CA SER A 290 9.89 61.25 -17.56
C SER A 290 8.92 60.27 -18.27
N TYR A 291 8.53 59.21 -17.56
CA TYR A 291 7.60 58.26 -18.09
C TYR A 291 6.13 58.79 -18.04
N THR A 292 5.39 58.56 -19.06
CA THR A 292 3.95 58.80 -19.08
C THR A 292 3.23 57.69 -18.35
N MET A 293 2.26 58.04 -17.50
CA MET A 293 1.48 57.02 -16.79
C MET A 293 0.70 56.14 -17.78
N PRO A 294 0.79 54.80 -17.61
CA PRO A 294 0.14 53.89 -18.60
C PRO A 294 -1.39 53.96 -18.54
N TYR A 295 -1.98 54.37 -17.39
CA TYR A 295 -3.44 54.42 -17.27
C TYR A 295 -3.84 55.89 -16.88
N ALA A 296 -4.27 56.66 -17.88
CA ALA A 296 -4.69 58.03 -17.67
C ALA A 296 -6.03 58.15 -16.93
N ASN A 297 -6.93 57.18 -17.10
CA ASN A 297 -8.22 57.13 -16.43
C ASN A 297 -8.45 55.74 -15.84
N LEU A 298 -8.66 55.68 -14.54
CA LEU A 298 -8.90 54.44 -13.80
C LEU A 298 -10.36 54.06 -13.60
N ASP A 299 -11.30 55.01 -13.87
CA ASP A 299 -12.72 54.78 -13.61
C ASP A 299 -13.33 53.61 -14.40
N PRO A 300 -12.99 53.39 -15.67
CA PRO A 300 -13.52 52.24 -16.42
C PRO A 300 -13.08 50.89 -15.85
N LEU A 301 -12.00 50.86 -15.07
CA LEU A 301 -11.43 49.62 -14.52
C LEU A 301 -12.11 49.21 -13.20
N LYS A 302 -12.92 50.08 -12.60
CA LYS A 302 -13.62 49.77 -11.32
C LYS A 302 -14.71 48.70 -11.53
N ASP A 303 -15.33 48.66 -12.64
CA ASP A 303 -16.43 47.74 -13.00
C ASP A 303 -15.94 46.43 -13.63
N LEU A 304 -14.63 46.32 -13.90
CA LEU A 304 -14.04 45.09 -14.46
C LEU A 304 -13.77 44.11 -13.33
N THR A 305 -14.54 43.03 -13.29
CA THR A 305 -14.44 42.00 -12.19
C THR A 305 -14.13 40.62 -12.71
N THR A 306 -13.57 40.48 -13.91
CA THR A 306 -13.23 39.16 -14.43
C THR A 306 -12.19 38.47 -13.58
N ASN A 307 -12.61 37.41 -12.89
CA ASN A 307 -11.70 36.55 -12.15
C ASN A 307 -11.21 35.42 -13.07
N TRP A 308 -10.01 35.57 -13.57
CA TRP A 308 -9.41 34.60 -14.49
C TRP A 308 -9.12 33.24 -13.82
N GLN A 309 -8.89 33.24 -12.51
CA GLN A 309 -8.72 31.99 -11.76
C GLN A 309 -10.03 31.18 -11.75
N ASP A 310 -11.17 31.85 -11.57
CA ASP A 310 -12.48 31.19 -11.65
C ASP A 310 -12.80 30.67 -13.06
N ALA A 311 -12.29 31.35 -14.07
CA ALA A 311 -12.50 30.95 -15.47
C ALA A 311 -11.69 29.71 -15.87
N ILE A 312 -10.49 29.51 -15.28
CA ILE A 312 -9.60 28.39 -15.65
C ILE A 312 -9.72 27.19 -14.70
N PHE A 313 -10.18 27.39 -13.46
CA PHE A 313 -10.30 26.31 -12.50
C PHE A 313 -11.68 25.65 -12.53
N ARG A 314 -11.67 24.35 -12.35
CA ARG A 314 -12.87 23.51 -12.22
C ARG A 314 -12.65 22.44 -11.18
N ASN A 315 -13.71 21.80 -10.73
CA ASN A 315 -13.58 20.58 -9.93
C ASN A 315 -13.13 19.45 -10.85
N GLY A 316 -12.04 18.80 -10.48
CA GLY A 316 -11.51 17.62 -11.18
C GLY A 316 -12.24 16.37 -10.70
N PHE A 317 -12.50 15.43 -11.60
CA PHE A 317 -13.12 14.14 -11.27
C PHE A 317 -12.15 13.01 -11.59
N GLN A 318 -12.07 12.04 -10.68
CA GLN A 318 -11.20 10.87 -10.82
C GLN A 318 -12.03 9.61 -10.70
N GLN A 319 -11.82 8.69 -11.65
CA GLN A 319 -12.44 7.37 -11.66
C GLN A 319 -11.38 6.33 -11.97
N GLN A 320 -11.25 5.34 -11.11
CA GLN A 320 -10.35 4.23 -11.32
C GLN A 320 -11.11 2.93 -11.06
N TYR A 321 -11.07 2.03 -12.04
CA TYR A 321 -11.66 0.71 -11.96
C TYR A 321 -10.56 -0.32 -12.19
N THR A 322 -10.37 -1.21 -11.23
CA THR A 322 -9.39 -2.30 -11.31
C THR A 322 -10.11 -3.64 -11.15
N LEU A 323 -10.00 -4.50 -12.16
CA LEU A 323 -10.45 -5.89 -12.12
C LEU A 323 -9.22 -6.77 -12.00
N ASN A 324 -9.15 -7.58 -10.95
CA ASN A 324 -8.09 -8.57 -10.77
C ASN A 324 -8.70 -9.97 -10.71
N VAL A 325 -8.15 -10.89 -11.52
CA VAL A 325 -8.49 -12.31 -11.52
C VAL A 325 -7.21 -13.07 -11.24
N SER A 326 -7.17 -13.81 -10.15
CA SER A 326 -5.97 -14.55 -9.74
C SER A 326 -6.34 -15.91 -9.18
N GLY A 327 -5.51 -16.91 -9.47
CA GLY A 327 -5.70 -18.27 -8.99
C GLY A 327 -4.47 -19.12 -9.28
N GLY A 328 -4.56 -20.42 -8.99
CA GLY A 328 -3.48 -21.33 -9.28
C GLY A 328 -3.70 -22.75 -8.78
N SER A 329 -2.89 -23.64 -9.30
CA SER A 329 -2.77 -25.04 -8.90
C SER A 329 -1.33 -25.31 -8.48
N GLU A 330 -1.03 -26.55 -8.08
CA GLU A 330 0.34 -26.98 -7.78
C GLU A 330 1.28 -26.84 -8.98
N ASN A 331 0.74 -26.89 -10.20
CA ASN A 331 1.52 -26.88 -11.45
C ASN A 331 1.67 -25.48 -12.06
N GLY A 332 0.90 -24.48 -11.59
CA GLY A 332 1.00 -23.13 -12.13
C GLY A 332 0.02 -22.17 -11.50
N SER A 333 0.38 -20.89 -11.49
CA SER A 333 -0.47 -19.82 -11.03
C SER A 333 -0.64 -18.76 -12.10
N HIS A 334 -1.78 -18.06 -12.06
CA HIS A 334 -2.10 -16.98 -12.98
C HIS A 334 -2.59 -15.75 -12.21
N SER A 335 -2.32 -14.59 -12.77
CA SER A 335 -2.87 -13.31 -12.32
C SER A 335 -3.09 -12.45 -13.55
N LEU A 336 -4.29 -11.92 -13.68
CA LEU A 336 -4.67 -10.98 -14.73
C LEU A 336 -5.27 -9.74 -14.07
N THR A 337 -4.71 -8.58 -14.36
CA THR A 337 -5.24 -7.30 -13.90
C THR A 337 -5.60 -6.42 -15.09
N MET A 338 -6.78 -5.83 -15.03
CA MET A 338 -7.24 -4.79 -15.95
C MET A 338 -7.48 -3.53 -15.14
N ASN A 339 -6.92 -2.41 -15.59
CA ASN A 339 -7.10 -1.11 -14.95
C ASN A 339 -7.59 -0.08 -15.95
N HIS A 340 -8.59 0.70 -15.54
CA HIS A 340 -9.05 1.87 -16.26
C HIS A 340 -8.98 3.07 -15.32
N LEU A 341 -8.20 4.08 -15.71
CA LEU A 341 -8.05 5.33 -14.99
C LEU A 341 -8.50 6.48 -15.90
N ASN A 342 -9.41 7.31 -15.39
CA ASN A 342 -9.79 8.57 -16.00
C ASN A 342 -9.70 9.66 -14.93
N GLN A 343 -8.87 10.64 -15.15
CA GLN A 343 -8.62 11.73 -14.22
C GLN A 343 -8.72 13.06 -14.94
N SER A 344 -9.66 13.89 -14.51
CA SER A 344 -9.75 15.29 -14.91
C SER A 344 -8.97 16.15 -13.92
N GLY A 345 -8.15 17.04 -14.42
CA GLY A 345 -7.45 18.01 -13.57
C GLY A 345 -8.33 19.18 -13.18
N ILE A 346 -7.87 19.93 -12.17
CA ILE A 346 -8.51 21.16 -11.67
C ILE A 346 -8.39 22.34 -12.64
N VAL A 347 -7.49 22.27 -13.62
CA VAL A 347 -7.38 23.24 -14.71
C VAL A 347 -8.18 22.74 -15.89
N GLN A 348 -8.92 23.64 -16.58
CA GLN A 348 -9.67 23.26 -17.78
C GLN A 348 -8.74 22.66 -18.84
N ASN A 349 -9.24 21.62 -19.56
CA ASN A 349 -8.52 20.86 -20.59
C ASN A 349 -7.30 20.04 -20.11
N SER A 350 -7.06 19.92 -18.81
CA SER A 350 -6.08 18.99 -18.27
C SER A 350 -6.77 17.66 -17.92
N ASN A 351 -6.59 16.62 -18.75
CA ASN A 351 -7.17 15.28 -18.53
C ASN A 351 -6.09 14.22 -18.75
N PHE A 352 -6.25 13.07 -18.08
CA PHE A 352 -5.38 11.89 -18.17
C PHE A 352 -6.23 10.63 -18.26
#